data_26ae5cc230a3be31a21e114a4a69fc75
#
_entry.id   26ae5cc230a3be31a21e114a4a69fc75
#
_cell.length_a   1.000
_cell.length_b   1.000
_cell.length_c   1.000
_cell.angle_alpha   90.00
_cell.angle_beta   90.00
_cell.angle_gamma   90.00
#
_symmetry.space_group_name_H-M   'P 1'
#
loop_
_entity.id
_entity.type
_entity.pdbx_description
1 polymer ?
#
loop_
_entity_poly.entity_id
_entity_poly.type
_entity_poly.pdbx_seq_one_letter_code
_entity_poly.pdbx_strand_id
1 'polypeptide(L)'
;RASEVALKGENFAKQTYKLLANDLKESGINTDFAPVVDLAINKENKVIVTRGRSFGQSSNEVIKYSSIFVEELKKRNIISVLKHFPGHGSSLGDSHLGFVDITNTWNEKELEPYKYFIKNNKVDMIMTAHVYNKNLDATNPATLSYNINTKLLRNKLGFEGVLVSDDLQMYAISKHYDLKQTLTLSINSGVNMLLFANQLAKPISLKQIVDTVYSQILNEEISLEQIIKSNQRIN
;
A
#
# COMPACT_ATOMS: atom_id res chain seq x y z
N ARG A 1 4.56 -3.01 18.87
CA ARG A 1 3.75 -3.48 17.74
C ARG A 1 2.39 -2.76 17.75
N ALA A 2 1.72 -2.66 16.59
CA ALA A 2 0.43 -1.96 16.51
C ALA A 2 -0.63 -2.58 17.45
N SER A 3 -0.74 -3.91 17.49
CA SER A 3 -1.64 -4.63 18.39
C SER A 3 -1.37 -4.35 19.87
N GLU A 4 -0.09 -4.26 20.27
CA GLU A 4 0.29 -3.96 21.66
C GLU A 4 -0.06 -2.51 22.03
N VAL A 5 0.11 -1.58 21.10
CA VAL A 5 -0.26 -0.18 21.29
C VAL A 5 -1.78 -0.05 21.45
N ALA A 6 -2.56 -0.75 20.60
CA ALA A 6 -4.01 -0.74 20.71
C ALA A 6 -4.51 -1.31 22.06
N LEU A 7 -3.92 -2.42 22.52
CA LEU A 7 -4.24 -3.01 23.84
C LEU A 7 -3.96 -2.07 25.04
N LYS A 8 -2.95 -1.19 24.92
CA LYS A 8 -2.60 -0.23 25.99
C LYS A 8 -3.44 1.05 25.94
N GLY A 9 -4.27 1.22 24.93
CA GLY A 9 -5.24 2.29 24.81
C GLY A 9 -4.74 3.60 24.18
N GLU A 10 -5.66 4.54 24.01
CA GLU A 10 -5.45 5.76 23.20
C GLU A 10 -4.36 6.68 23.77
N ASN A 11 -4.28 6.85 25.09
CA ASN A 11 -3.27 7.73 25.68
C ASN A 11 -1.85 7.19 25.44
N PHE A 12 -1.68 5.88 25.54
CA PHE A 12 -0.42 5.24 25.25
C PHE A 12 -0.08 5.34 23.74
N ALA A 13 -1.07 5.18 22.87
CA ALA A 13 -0.89 5.34 21.44
C ALA A 13 -0.43 6.76 21.07
N LYS A 14 -1.09 7.79 21.62
CA LYS A 14 -0.72 9.20 21.41
C LYS A 14 0.72 9.48 21.84
N GLN A 15 1.11 9.02 23.03
CA GLN A 15 2.48 9.20 23.52
C GLN A 15 3.50 8.49 22.65
N THR A 16 3.24 7.21 22.30
CA THR A 16 4.13 6.39 21.47
C THR A 16 4.34 6.99 20.09
N TYR A 17 3.26 7.40 19.42
CA TYR A 17 3.37 7.93 18.06
C TYR A 17 3.87 9.36 18.01
N LYS A 18 3.67 10.14 19.09
CA LYS A 18 4.33 11.43 19.27
C LYS A 18 5.86 11.27 19.34
N LEU A 19 6.36 10.32 20.10
CA LEU A 19 7.80 10.04 20.19
C LEU A 19 8.34 9.56 18.84
N LEU A 20 7.69 8.57 18.23
CA LEU A 20 8.06 8.08 16.90
C LEU A 20 8.15 9.21 15.85
N ALA A 21 7.14 10.06 15.81
CA ALA A 21 7.11 11.17 14.85
C ALA A 21 8.21 12.21 15.12
N ASN A 22 8.60 12.44 16.39
CA ASN A 22 9.77 13.27 16.71
C ASN A 22 11.07 12.64 16.21
N ASP A 23 11.28 11.35 16.50
CA ASP A 23 12.49 10.62 16.09
C ASP A 23 12.64 10.59 14.55
N LEU A 24 11.54 10.36 13.82
CA LEU A 24 11.52 10.43 12.36
C LEU A 24 11.88 11.84 11.85
N LYS A 25 11.30 12.88 12.45
CA LYS A 25 11.58 14.27 12.07
C LYS A 25 13.04 14.65 12.32
N GLU A 26 13.58 14.30 13.48
CA GLU A 26 14.98 14.56 13.86
C GLU A 26 15.96 13.79 12.94
N SER A 27 15.54 12.61 12.45
CA SER A 27 16.30 11.82 11.49
C SER A 27 16.17 12.32 10.04
N GLY A 28 15.42 13.40 9.78
CA GLY A 28 15.25 13.97 8.44
C GLY A 28 14.27 13.18 7.56
N ILE A 29 13.48 12.26 8.13
CA ILE A 29 12.51 11.45 7.42
C ILE A 29 11.21 12.27 7.23
N ASN A 30 10.73 12.36 5.99
CA ASN A 30 9.52 13.09 5.63
C ASN A 30 8.33 12.20 5.25
N THR A 31 8.54 10.89 5.11
CA THR A 31 7.51 9.92 4.72
C THR A 31 7.72 8.60 5.46
N ASP A 32 6.67 8.07 6.08
CA ASP A 32 6.69 6.75 6.71
C ASP A 32 5.68 5.82 6.03
N PHE A 33 6.15 4.64 5.58
CA PHE A 33 5.31 3.61 4.98
C PHE A 33 4.49 2.86 6.04
N ALA A 34 3.74 3.63 6.82
CA ALA A 34 2.82 3.22 7.87
C ALA A 34 1.68 4.25 7.97
N PRO A 35 0.55 3.89 8.58
CA PRO A 35 0.25 2.69 9.34
C PRO A 35 -0.28 1.52 8.50
N VAL A 36 -0.21 0.30 9.07
CA VAL A 36 -0.96 -0.84 8.55
C VAL A 36 -2.42 -0.70 8.99
N VAL A 37 -3.33 -0.64 8.00
CA VAL A 37 -4.79 -0.54 8.24
C VAL A 37 -5.53 -1.83 7.89
N ASP A 38 -4.79 -2.91 7.60
CA ASP A 38 -5.34 -4.24 7.41
C ASP A 38 -6.05 -4.73 8.68
N LEU A 39 -7.25 -5.30 8.54
CA LEU A 39 -8.02 -5.83 9.65
C LEU A 39 -7.46 -7.20 10.08
N ALA A 40 -7.41 -7.49 11.39
CA ALA A 40 -6.96 -8.77 11.91
C ALA A 40 -8.05 -9.87 11.77
N ILE A 41 -8.58 -10.06 10.55
CA ILE A 41 -9.72 -10.96 10.28
C ILE A 41 -9.30 -12.42 10.40
N ASN A 42 -8.17 -12.79 9.80
CA ASN A 42 -7.66 -14.15 9.83
C ASN A 42 -6.55 -14.31 10.88
N LYS A 43 -6.82 -15.03 11.96
CA LYS A 43 -5.86 -15.25 13.05
C LYS A 43 -4.59 -16.00 12.61
N GLU A 44 -4.67 -16.78 11.53
CA GLU A 44 -3.53 -17.53 10.97
C GLU A 44 -2.69 -16.71 9.98
N ASN A 45 -3.07 -15.46 9.71
CA ASN A 45 -2.34 -14.58 8.82
C ASN A 45 -0.92 -14.31 9.35
N LYS A 46 0.08 -14.89 8.66
CA LYS A 46 1.50 -14.86 9.08
C LYS A 46 2.19 -13.53 8.81
N VAL A 47 1.60 -12.68 7.96
CA VAL A 47 2.21 -11.41 7.53
C VAL A 47 1.75 -10.24 8.40
N ILE A 48 0.47 -10.20 8.72
CA ILE A 48 -0.16 -9.07 9.43
C ILE A 48 -0.46 -9.46 10.89
N VAL A 49 -1.29 -10.50 11.10
CA VAL A 49 -1.91 -10.76 12.38
C VAL A 49 -0.93 -11.38 13.39
N THR A 50 -0.26 -12.49 13.02
CA THR A 50 0.68 -13.17 13.94
C THR A 50 1.89 -12.32 14.28
N ARG A 51 2.20 -11.31 13.45
CA ARG A 51 3.26 -10.33 13.71
C ARG A 51 2.80 -9.10 14.51
N GLY A 52 1.51 -9.04 14.85
CA GLY A 52 0.93 -7.91 15.60
C GLY A 52 0.97 -6.58 14.83
N ARG A 53 0.89 -6.61 13.49
CA ARG A 53 0.96 -5.41 12.65
C ARG A 53 -0.37 -4.68 12.53
N SER A 54 -1.50 -5.38 12.72
CA SER A 54 -2.85 -4.78 12.75
C SER A 54 -3.17 -4.19 14.13
N PHE A 55 -3.98 -3.15 14.16
CA PHE A 55 -4.51 -2.57 15.39
C PHE A 55 -5.66 -3.37 15.99
N GLY A 56 -6.39 -4.17 15.18
CA GLY A 56 -7.52 -4.96 15.67
C GLY A 56 -8.31 -5.64 14.56
N GLN A 57 -9.42 -6.28 14.96
CA GLN A 57 -10.29 -7.01 14.05
C GLN A 57 -11.40 -6.14 13.45
N SER A 58 -11.84 -5.11 14.17
CA SER A 58 -12.90 -4.23 13.71
C SER A 58 -12.34 -3.02 12.98
N SER A 59 -13.04 -2.57 11.93
CA SER A 59 -12.70 -1.35 11.20
C SER A 59 -12.66 -0.12 12.12
N ASN A 60 -13.56 -0.01 13.08
CA ASN A 60 -13.59 1.09 14.04
C ASN A 60 -12.32 1.16 14.89
N GLU A 61 -11.82 0.02 15.37
CA GLU A 61 -10.59 -0.04 16.16
C GLU A 61 -9.37 0.33 15.31
N VAL A 62 -9.27 -0.23 14.09
CA VAL A 62 -8.19 0.09 13.15
C VAL A 62 -8.23 1.57 12.78
N ILE A 63 -9.40 2.13 12.45
CA ILE A 63 -9.56 3.56 12.14
C ILE A 63 -9.13 4.43 13.33
N LYS A 64 -9.54 4.08 14.54
CA LYS A 64 -9.22 4.83 15.76
C LYS A 64 -7.71 4.98 15.93
N TYR A 65 -6.99 3.87 16.00
CA TYR A 65 -5.54 3.90 16.29
C TYR A 65 -4.69 4.35 15.11
N SER A 66 -5.09 4.04 13.89
CA SER A 66 -4.43 4.59 12.71
C SER A 66 -4.64 6.09 12.56
N SER A 67 -5.80 6.63 12.97
CA SER A 67 -6.02 8.09 13.01
C SER A 67 -5.06 8.77 13.98
N ILE A 68 -4.83 8.21 15.17
CA ILE A 68 -3.86 8.74 16.12
C ILE A 68 -2.44 8.75 15.49
N PHE A 69 -2.06 7.67 14.83
CA PHE A 69 -0.79 7.56 14.11
C PHE A 69 -0.65 8.68 13.06
N VAL A 70 -1.60 8.76 12.14
CA VAL A 70 -1.61 9.73 11.03
C VAL A 70 -1.56 11.18 11.58
N GLU A 71 -2.35 11.49 12.61
CA GLU A 71 -2.40 12.83 13.21
C GLU A 71 -1.06 13.22 13.87
N GLU A 72 -0.39 12.30 14.55
CA GLU A 72 0.91 12.60 15.19
C GLU A 72 2.03 12.81 14.15
N LEU A 73 2.04 12.06 13.04
CA LEU A 73 2.96 12.30 11.95
C LEU A 73 2.68 13.62 11.22
N LYS A 74 1.41 13.90 10.94
CA LYS A 74 0.98 15.14 10.27
C LYS A 74 1.38 16.40 11.02
N LYS A 75 1.31 16.40 12.37
CA LYS A 75 1.79 17.51 13.21
C LYS A 75 3.27 17.85 13.01
N ARG A 76 4.05 16.96 12.40
CA ARG A 76 5.48 17.12 12.14
C ARG A 76 5.81 17.21 10.64
N ASN A 77 4.78 17.37 9.82
CA ASN A 77 4.88 17.38 8.37
C ASN A 77 5.54 16.09 7.82
N ILE A 78 5.17 14.94 8.39
CA ILE A 78 5.56 13.61 7.88
C ILE A 78 4.35 12.98 7.23
N ILE A 79 4.52 12.55 5.99
CA ILE A 79 3.49 11.87 5.23
C ILE A 79 3.38 10.43 5.74
N SER A 80 2.15 9.99 6.02
CA SER A 80 1.84 8.60 6.34
C SER A 80 1.28 7.88 5.13
N VAL A 81 1.57 6.57 5.00
CA VAL A 81 1.14 5.74 3.88
C VAL A 81 0.28 4.60 4.39
N LEU A 82 -1.03 4.64 4.13
CA LEU A 82 -1.94 3.56 4.53
C LEU A 82 -1.69 2.30 3.70
N LYS A 83 -1.62 1.13 4.34
CA LYS A 83 -1.32 -0.13 3.66
C LYS A 83 -2.00 -1.34 4.30
N HIS A 84 -2.24 -2.41 3.50
CA HIS A 84 -1.93 -2.65 2.10
C HIS A 84 -3.24 -2.78 1.29
N PHE A 85 -3.51 -1.83 0.40
CA PHE A 85 -4.76 -1.79 -0.36
C PHE A 85 -4.86 -2.95 -1.37
N PRO A 86 -6.00 -3.64 -1.51
CA PRO A 86 -7.33 -3.39 -0.95
C PRO A 86 -7.63 -4.11 0.37
N GLY A 87 -6.63 -4.54 1.12
CA GLY A 87 -6.70 -5.29 2.36
C GLY A 87 -5.96 -6.61 2.27
N HIS A 88 -5.11 -6.88 3.27
CA HIS A 88 -4.26 -8.08 3.35
C HIS A 88 -4.55 -8.89 4.63
N GLY A 89 -5.49 -8.43 5.46
CA GLY A 89 -5.74 -9.01 6.78
C GLY A 89 -6.42 -10.38 6.76
N SER A 90 -7.17 -10.69 5.69
CA SER A 90 -7.83 -11.98 5.48
C SER A 90 -6.96 -13.04 4.83
N SER A 91 -5.75 -12.69 4.33
CA SER A 91 -4.91 -13.61 3.58
C SER A 91 -4.40 -14.79 4.43
N LEU A 92 -4.23 -15.94 3.78
CA LEU A 92 -3.56 -17.14 4.35
C LEU A 92 -2.09 -17.20 3.92
N GLY A 93 -1.76 -16.67 2.75
CA GLY A 93 -0.42 -16.70 2.18
C GLY A 93 0.46 -15.51 2.58
N ASP A 94 1.76 -15.65 2.34
CA ASP A 94 2.78 -14.61 2.51
C ASP A 94 3.28 -14.15 1.13
N SER A 95 3.00 -12.90 0.77
CA SER A 95 3.39 -12.32 -0.53
C SER A 95 4.90 -12.18 -0.72
N HIS A 96 5.70 -12.24 0.36
CA HIS A 96 7.15 -12.33 0.27
C HIS A 96 7.63 -13.70 -0.25
N LEU A 97 6.82 -14.74 -0.09
CA LEU A 97 7.14 -16.11 -0.49
C LEU A 97 6.54 -16.50 -1.84
N GLY A 98 5.53 -15.77 -2.33
CA GLY A 98 4.88 -16.03 -3.60
C GLY A 98 3.48 -15.49 -3.72
N PHE A 99 2.69 -16.10 -4.60
CA PHE A 99 1.33 -15.71 -4.93
C PHE A 99 0.38 -15.84 -3.73
N VAL A 100 -0.44 -14.83 -3.51
CA VAL A 100 -1.42 -14.78 -2.42
C VAL A 100 -2.80 -14.54 -2.99
N ASP A 101 -3.61 -15.61 -3.04
CA ASP A 101 -5.02 -15.54 -3.45
C ASP A 101 -5.92 -15.32 -2.24
N ILE A 102 -6.68 -14.21 -2.28
CA ILE A 102 -7.64 -13.83 -1.24
C ILE A 102 -9.09 -13.88 -1.76
N THR A 103 -9.34 -14.49 -2.91
CA THR A 103 -10.66 -14.51 -3.57
C THR A 103 -11.78 -14.96 -2.66
N ASN A 104 -11.53 -16.00 -1.85
CA ASN A 104 -12.53 -16.60 -0.97
C ASN A 104 -12.46 -16.11 0.48
N THR A 105 -11.44 -15.34 0.85
CA THR A 105 -11.22 -14.89 2.22
C THR A 105 -11.42 -13.40 2.41
N TRP A 106 -11.19 -12.63 1.36
CA TRP A 106 -11.33 -11.17 1.38
C TRP A 106 -12.78 -10.74 1.65
N ASN A 107 -12.92 -9.70 2.46
CA ASN A 107 -14.21 -9.13 2.81
C ASN A 107 -14.18 -7.62 2.53
N GLU A 108 -15.29 -7.07 1.99
CA GLU A 108 -15.41 -5.64 1.67
C GLU A 108 -15.21 -4.72 2.89
N LYS A 109 -15.35 -5.24 4.12
CA LYS A 109 -15.02 -4.52 5.36
C LYS A 109 -13.55 -4.07 5.41
N GLU A 110 -12.65 -4.75 4.70
CA GLU A 110 -11.24 -4.33 4.61
C GLU A 110 -11.07 -3.00 3.88
N LEU A 111 -12.06 -2.54 3.13
CA LEU A 111 -12.09 -1.21 2.52
C LEU A 111 -12.55 -0.09 3.47
N GLU A 112 -13.16 -0.40 4.61
CA GLU A 112 -13.74 0.62 5.51
C GLU A 112 -12.69 1.62 6.06
N PRO A 113 -11.48 1.20 6.47
CA PRO A 113 -10.47 2.17 6.86
C PRO A 113 -10.12 3.14 5.73
N TYR A 114 -9.94 2.65 4.50
CA TYR A 114 -9.65 3.50 3.35
C TYR A 114 -10.80 4.46 3.04
N LYS A 115 -12.04 3.97 3.02
CA LYS A 115 -13.24 4.81 2.84
C LYS A 115 -13.29 5.94 3.86
N TYR A 116 -12.99 5.65 5.14
CA TYR A 116 -12.96 6.64 6.20
C TYR A 116 -11.90 7.71 5.97
N PHE A 117 -10.66 7.32 5.71
CA PHE A 117 -9.55 8.26 5.54
C PHE A 117 -9.71 9.11 4.28
N ILE A 118 -10.15 8.53 3.17
CA ILE A 118 -10.41 9.24 1.90
C ILE A 118 -11.54 10.26 2.10
N LYS A 119 -12.69 9.83 2.63
CA LYS A 119 -13.86 10.70 2.84
C LYS A 119 -13.56 11.90 3.75
N ASN A 120 -12.64 11.75 4.69
CA ASN A 120 -12.29 12.79 5.65
C ASN A 120 -11.02 13.59 5.26
N ASN A 121 -10.47 13.42 4.06
CA ASN A 121 -9.22 14.06 3.61
C ASN A 121 -8.06 13.88 4.59
N LYS A 122 -7.90 12.65 5.11
CA LYS A 122 -6.88 12.31 6.10
C LYS A 122 -5.80 11.37 5.56
N VAL A 123 -5.71 11.21 4.24
CA VAL A 123 -4.72 10.33 3.60
C VAL A 123 -4.13 10.98 2.36
N ASP A 124 -2.82 11.10 2.34
CA ASP A 124 -2.06 11.64 1.22
C ASP A 124 -1.51 10.52 0.32
N MET A 125 -1.16 9.38 0.92
CA MET A 125 -0.57 8.23 0.22
C MET A 125 -1.18 6.90 0.65
N ILE A 126 -1.35 6.00 -0.34
CA ILE A 126 -1.78 4.62 -0.13
C ILE A 126 -0.79 3.68 -0.81
N MET A 127 -0.45 2.56 -0.17
CA MET A 127 0.36 1.49 -0.74
C MET A 127 -0.49 0.31 -1.13
N THR A 128 -0.26 -0.22 -2.34
CA THR A 128 -0.95 -1.42 -2.84
C THR A 128 -0.44 -2.70 -2.17
N ALA A 129 -1.23 -3.77 -2.24
CA ALA A 129 -0.83 -5.12 -1.86
C ALA A 129 -0.54 -5.99 -3.08
N HIS A 130 0.36 -6.96 -2.94
CA HIS A 130 0.57 -8.01 -3.95
C HIS A 130 -0.37 -9.21 -3.70
N VAL A 131 -1.68 -8.94 -3.60
CA VAL A 131 -2.71 -9.95 -3.41
C VAL A 131 -3.57 -10.08 -4.67
N TYR A 132 -4.01 -11.30 -4.94
CA TYR A 132 -4.93 -11.59 -6.04
C TYR A 132 -6.33 -11.81 -5.50
N ASN A 133 -7.32 -11.21 -6.16
CA ASN A 133 -8.73 -11.43 -5.87
C ASN A 133 -9.52 -11.46 -7.19
N LYS A 134 -9.90 -12.66 -7.61
CA LYS A 134 -10.61 -12.90 -8.88
C LYS A 134 -11.91 -12.09 -9.00
N ASN A 135 -12.57 -11.80 -7.87
CA ASN A 135 -13.83 -11.05 -7.87
C ASN A 135 -13.62 -9.54 -8.10
N LEU A 136 -12.41 -9.01 -7.85
CA LEU A 136 -12.04 -7.63 -8.11
C LEU A 136 -11.33 -7.48 -9.46
N ASP A 137 -10.43 -8.42 -9.78
CA ASP A 137 -9.75 -8.51 -11.08
C ASP A 137 -9.42 -9.98 -11.37
N ALA A 138 -9.95 -10.49 -12.48
CA ALA A 138 -9.76 -11.90 -12.86
C ALA A 138 -8.37 -12.20 -13.43
N THR A 139 -7.56 -11.17 -13.72
CA THR A 139 -6.31 -11.29 -14.47
C THR A 139 -5.09 -10.92 -13.65
N ASN A 140 -5.14 -9.78 -12.93
CA ASN A 140 -3.96 -9.20 -12.31
C ASN A 140 -4.07 -9.11 -10.78
N PRO A 141 -2.96 -9.27 -10.04
CA PRO A 141 -2.91 -8.94 -8.62
C PRO A 141 -3.12 -7.43 -8.40
N ALA A 142 -3.51 -7.03 -7.20
CA ALA A 142 -3.97 -5.69 -6.92
C ALA A 142 -2.98 -4.59 -7.36
N THR A 143 -1.68 -4.75 -7.12
CA THR A 143 -0.67 -3.76 -7.55
C THR A 143 -0.65 -3.53 -9.06
N LEU A 144 -0.97 -4.55 -9.87
CA LEU A 144 -0.95 -4.49 -11.34
C LEU A 144 -2.34 -4.27 -11.95
N SER A 145 -3.38 -4.13 -11.13
CA SER A 145 -4.78 -4.13 -11.57
C SER A 145 -5.34 -2.72 -11.78
N TYR A 146 -5.70 -2.40 -13.02
CA TYR A 146 -6.46 -1.20 -13.35
C TYR A 146 -7.84 -1.19 -12.68
N ASN A 147 -8.49 -2.36 -12.57
CA ASN A 147 -9.80 -2.47 -11.92
C ASN A 147 -9.74 -2.09 -10.44
N ILE A 148 -8.66 -2.49 -9.74
CA ILE A 148 -8.49 -2.21 -8.31
C ILE A 148 -7.96 -0.79 -8.09
N ASN A 149 -6.89 -0.39 -8.78
CA ASN A 149 -6.22 0.88 -8.51
C ASN A 149 -6.96 2.08 -9.10
N THR A 150 -7.46 1.96 -10.33
CA THR A 150 -8.18 3.07 -10.98
C THR A 150 -9.67 2.98 -10.74
N LYS A 151 -10.35 1.88 -11.14
CA LYS A 151 -11.81 1.85 -11.03
C LYS A 151 -12.31 1.82 -9.58
N LEU A 152 -11.71 0.96 -8.72
CA LEU A 152 -12.15 0.86 -7.32
C LEU A 152 -11.60 2.03 -6.49
N LEU A 153 -10.27 2.19 -6.40
CA LEU A 153 -9.69 3.15 -5.47
C LEU A 153 -9.94 4.61 -5.90
N ARG A 154 -9.65 4.95 -7.16
CA ARG A 154 -9.81 6.34 -7.60
C ARG A 154 -11.25 6.69 -7.93
N ASN A 155 -11.89 5.91 -8.81
CA ASN A 155 -13.21 6.32 -9.32
C ASN A 155 -14.33 6.05 -8.32
N LYS A 156 -14.34 4.87 -7.66
CA LYS A 156 -15.41 4.49 -6.73
C LYS A 156 -15.19 5.06 -5.32
N LEU A 157 -13.95 5.01 -4.80
CA LEU A 157 -13.65 5.51 -3.45
C LEU A 157 -13.21 6.98 -3.42
N GLY A 158 -12.89 7.59 -4.57
CA GLY A 158 -12.53 9.01 -4.70
C GLY A 158 -11.13 9.37 -4.21
N PHE A 159 -10.18 8.44 -4.24
CA PHE A 159 -8.80 8.73 -3.82
C PHE A 159 -8.04 9.52 -4.89
N GLU A 160 -7.57 10.70 -4.56
CA GLU A 160 -6.82 11.59 -5.48
C GLU A 160 -5.32 11.69 -5.17
N GLY A 161 -4.89 11.19 -4.01
CA GLY A 161 -3.50 11.24 -3.57
C GLY A 161 -2.56 10.28 -4.31
N VAL A 162 -1.36 10.11 -3.77
CA VAL A 162 -0.31 9.28 -4.35
C VAL A 162 -0.53 7.80 -4.05
N LEU A 163 -0.54 6.98 -5.08
CA LEU A 163 -0.56 5.52 -4.97
C LEU A 163 0.86 4.99 -5.20
N VAL A 164 1.42 4.32 -4.19
CA VAL A 164 2.72 3.67 -4.25
C VAL A 164 2.55 2.15 -4.31
N SER A 165 3.39 1.45 -5.08
CA SER A 165 3.41 -0.01 -5.04
C SER A 165 4.03 -0.51 -3.73
N ASP A 166 3.69 -1.73 -3.29
CA ASP A 166 4.62 -2.49 -2.45
C ASP A 166 5.85 -2.89 -3.27
N ASP A 167 6.87 -3.47 -2.65
CA ASP A 167 8.12 -3.81 -3.33
C ASP A 167 7.91 -4.75 -4.52
N LEU A 168 8.09 -4.23 -5.73
CA LEU A 168 7.87 -4.94 -6.98
C LEU A 168 8.83 -6.13 -7.19
N GLN A 169 9.86 -6.26 -6.35
CA GLN A 169 10.77 -7.40 -6.36
C GLN A 169 10.31 -8.56 -5.47
N MET A 170 9.22 -8.40 -4.71
CA MET A 170 8.63 -9.49 -3.93
C MET A 170 8.19 -10.64 -4.86
N TYR A 171 8.33 -11.88 -4.37
CA TYR A 171 8.11 -13.09 -5.18
C TYR A 171 6.68 -13.21 -5.71
N ALA A 172 5.70 -12.60 -5.06
CA ALA A 172 4.33 -12.52 -5.59
C ALA A 172 4.25 -11.83 -6.97
N ILE A 173 5.20 -10.96 -7.30
CA ILE A 173 5.32 -10.29 -8.60
C ILE A 173 6.47 -10.89 -9.40
N SER A 174 7.70 -10.85 -8.89
CA SER A 174 8.93 -11.14 -9.65
C SER A 174 9.05 -12.58 -10.17
N LYS A 175 8.27 -13.53 -9.63
CA LYS A 175 8.20 -14.92 -10.16
C LYS A 175 7.22 -15.09 -11.31
N HIS A 176 6.32 -14.14 -11.52
CA HIS A 176 5.21 -14.27 -12.49
C HIS A 176 5.30 -13.24 -13.62
N TYR A 177 5.97 -12.12 -13.38
CA TYR A 177 6.07 -11.00 -14.32
C TYR A 177 7.54 -10.61 -14.50
N ASP A 178 7.97 -10.39 -15.72
CA ASP A 178 9.27 -9.77 -15.99
C ASP A 178 9.26 -8.27 -15.68
N LEU A 179 10.42 -7.62 -15.75
CA LEU A 179 10.54 -6.19 -15.43
C LEU A 179 9.66 -5.32 -16.34
N LYS A 180 9.63 -5.63 -17.65
CA LYS A 180 8.83 -4.89 -18.63
C LYS A 180 7.34 -4.98 -18.28
N GLN A 181 6.84 -6.18 -18.07
CA GLN A 181 5.43 -6.42 -17.70
C GLN A 181 5.08 -5.73 -16.37
N THR A 182 5.95 -5.87 -15.36
CA THR A 182 5.76 -5.27 -14.04
C THR A 182 5.63 -3.75 -14.13
N LEU A 183 6.53 -3.08 -14.85
CA LEU A 183 6.52 -1.64 -15.01
C LEU A 183 5.29 -1.17 -15.80
N THR A 184 5.03 -1.80 -16.95
CA THR A 184 3.91 -1.43 -17.83
C THR A 184 2.57 -1.59 -17.12
N LEU A 185 2.32 -2.74 -16.48
CA LEU A 185 1.07 -3.00 -15.78
C LEU A 185 0.89 -2.11 -14.55
N SER A 186 1.94 -1.90 -13.74
CA SER A 186 1.86 -1.02 -12.56
C SER A 186 1.50 0.41 -12.96
N ILE A 187 2.20 0.98 -13.93
CA ILE A 187 1.97 2.36 -14.40
C ILE A 187 0.56 2.48 -15.00
N ASN A 188 0.18 1.57 -15.89
CA ASN A 188 -1.12 1.58 -16.53
C ASN A 188 -2.28 1.29 -15.57
N SER A 189 -2.01 0.63 -14.44
CA SER A 189 -3.01 0.44 -13.38
C SER A 189 -3.34 1.72 -12.62
N GLY A 190 -2.49 2.75 -12.69
CA GLY A 190 -2.65 4.03 -11.98
C GLY A 190 -1.75 4.20 -10.76
N VAL A 191 -0.77 3.32 -10.55
CA VAL A 191 0.30 3.49 -9.55
C VAL A 191 1.20 4.66 -9.96
N ASN A 192 1.53 5.54 -9.02
CA ASN A 192 2.31 6.76 -9.27
C ASN A 192 3.79 6.60 -8.89
N MET A 193 4.08 5.86 -7.83
CA MET A 193 5.43 5.58 -7.36
C MET A 193 5.69 4.08 -7.34
N LEU A 194 6.81 3.67 -7.91
CA LEU A 194 7.21 2.26 -8.03
C LEU A 194 8.34 1.98 -7.03
N LEU A 195 8.08 1.08 -6.07
CA LEU A 195 9.05 0.72 -5.05
C LEU A 195 9.91 -0.47 -5.50
N PHE A 196 11.22 -0.32 -5.45
CA PHE A 196 12.23 -1.35 -5.65
C PHE A 196 13.19 -1.32 -4.46
N ALA A 197 13.01 -2.24 -3.51
CA ALA A 197 13.82 -2.26 -2.29
C ALA A 197 15.24 -2.81 -2.51
N ASN A 198 15.46 -3.57 -3.59
CA ASN A 198 16.75 -4.20 -3.93
C ASN A 198 17.32 -5.10 -2.82
N GLN A 199 16.45 -5.73 -2.03
CA GLN A 199 16.84 -6.58 -0.89
C GLN A 199 16.50 -8.06 -1.10
N LEU A 200 15.40 -8.37 -1.78
CA LEU A 200 14.87 -9.75 -1.90
C LEU A 200 15.27 -10.45 -3.20
N ALA A 201 15.69 -9.70 -4.20
CA ALA A 201 16.03 -10.22 -5.52
C ALA A 201 17.32 -9.56 -6.04
N LYS A 202 17.76 -9.96 -7.24
CA LYS A 202 18.89 -9.32 -7.91
C LYS A 202 18.62 -7.82 -8.06
N PRO A 203 19.53 -6.94 -7.60
CA PRO A 203 19.34 -5.51 -7.71
C PRO A 203 19.10 -5.05 -9.14
N ILE A 204 18.13 -4.15 -9.32
CA ILE A 204 17.79 -3.52 -10.58
C ILE A 204 18.23 -2.06 -10.51
N SER A 205 19.03 -1.60 -11.47
CA SER A 205 19.51 -0.24 -11.48
C SER A 205 18.41 0.74 -11.91
N LEU A 206 18.46 1.98 -11.39
CA LEU A 206 17.55 3.05 -11.81
C LEU A 206 17.59 3.25 -13.35
N LYS A 207 18.79 3.20 -13.95
CA LYS A 207 18.96 3.31 -15.40
C LYS A 207 18.16 2.24 -16.14
N GLN A 208 18.22 0.99 -15.69
CA GLN A 208 17.49 -0.11 -16.31
C GLN A 208 15.96 0.09 -16.22
N ILE A 209 15.46 0.59 -15.08
CA ILE A 209 14.04 0.91 -14.92
C ILE A 209 13.63 2.04 -15.88
N VAL A 210 14.38 3.13 -15.89
CA VAL A 210 14.10 4.30 -16.75
C VAL A 210 14.14 3.94 -18.23
N ASP A 211 15.18 3.24 -18.69
CA ASP A 211 15.31 2.82 -20.08
C ASP A 211 14.15 1.91 -20.51
N THR A 212 13.71 1.00 -19.61
CA THR A 212 12.57 0.12 -19.89
C THR A 212 11.29 0.94 -20.03
N VAL A 213 10.98 1.83 -19.08
CA VAL A 213 9.78 2.70 -19.15
C VAL A 213 9.81 3.58 -20.40
N TYR A 214 10.95 4.19 -20.70
CA TYR A 214 11.11 5.01 -21.91
C TYR A 214 10.84 4.23 -23.20
N SER A 215 11.38 3.01 -23.29
CA SER A 215 11.07 2.11 -24.42
C SER A 215 9.58 1.79 -24.54
N GLN A 216 8.88 1.60 -23.40
CA GLN A 216 7.44 1.33 -23.42
C GLN A 216 6.61 2.56 -23.84
N ILE A 217 7.07 3.77 -23.52
CA ILE A 217 6.43 5.00 -24.00
C ILE A 217 6.61 5.13 -25.52
N LEU A 218 7.81 4.88 -26.05
CA LEU A 218 8.05 4.91 -27.49
C LEU A 218 7.24 3.86 -28.29
N ASN A 219 6.95 2.73 -27.67
CA ASN A 219 6.13 1.67 -28.24
C ASN A 219 4.61 1.84 -27.98
N GLU A 220 4.19 2.97 -27.42
CA GLU A 220 2.80 3.27 -27.05
C GLU A 220 2.16 2.30 -26.05
N GLU A 221 2.97 1.51 -25.34
CA GLU A 221 2.55 0.57 -24.29
C GLU A 221 2.24 1.30 -22.96
N ILE A 222 2.89 2.45 -22.72
CA ILE A 222 2.65 3.36 -21.60
C ILE A 222 2.34 4.74 -22.15
N SER A 223 1.22 5.33 -21.70
CA SER A 223 0.85 6.70 -22.07
C SER A 223 1.74 7.72 -21.37
N LEU A 224 2.34 8.65 -22.13
CA LEU A 224 3.07 9.79 -21.57
C LEU A 224 2.15 10.66 -20.68
N GLU A 225 0.88 10.80 -21.03
CA GLU A 225 -0.10 11.51 -20.22
C GLU A 225 -0.24 10.89 -18.83
N GLN A 226 -0.20 9.55 -18.71
CA GLN A 226 -0.24 8.86 -17.43
C GLN A 226 0.98 9.20 -16.56
N ILE A 227 2.16 9.29 -17.16
CA ILE A 227 3.38 9.72 -16.45
C ILE A 227 3.24 11.17 -15.96
N ILE A 228 2.76 12.07 -16.82
CA ILE A 228 2.52 13.48 -16.46
C ILE A 228 1.52 13.59 -15.30
N LYS A 229 0.40 12.90 -15.36
CA LYS A 229 -0.60 12.86 -14.29
C LYS A 229 -0.01 12.31 -12.97
N SER A 230 0.84 11.29 -13.05
CA SER A 230 1.51 10.74 -11.87
C SER A 230 2.45 11.75 -11.23
N ASN A 231 3.24 12.46 -12.01
CA ASN A 231 4.13 13.52 -11.51
C ASN A 231 3.35 14.69 -10.89
N GLN A 232 2.20 15.06 -11.47
CA GLN A 232 1.33 16.11 -10.90
C GLN A 232 0.76 15.74 -9.54
N ARG A 233 0.57 14.44 -9.24
CA ARG A 233 0.12 13.99 -7.92
C ARG A 233 1.24 13.92 -6.89
N ILE A 234 2.47 13.69 -7.33
CA ILE A 234 3.65 13.58 -6.47
C ILE A 234 4.14 14.96 -6.01
N ASN A 235 4.00 15.98 -6.85
CA ASN A 235 4.41 17.36 -6.59
C ASN A 235 3.28 18.18 -5.96
#